data_b8080d1a657ab4eb5b4450a734759e11
#
_entry.id   b8080d1a657ab4eb5b4450a734759e11
#
_cell.length_a   1.000
_cell.length_b   1.000
_cell.length_c   1.000
_cell.angle_alpha   90.00
_cell.angle_beta   90.00
_cell.angle_gamma   90.00
#
_symmetry.space_group_name_H-M   'P 1'
#
loop_
_entity.id
_entity.type
_entity.pdbx_description
1 polymer ?
#
loop_
_entity_poly.entity_id
_entity_poly.type
_entity_poly.pdbx_seq_one_letter_code
_entity_poly.pdbx_strand_id
1 'polypeptide(L)'
;MPIFRYFSNGVFLDDFLEIGLLYFNSLSFFLDCEDAERKDPFEDVSVFAPKQGLEINRNASRIPIRLDSQFTSAVKNPHRIFIYCTSISRSSLLTQKFSATSIVRINDIDEFVRRIKKQLNNPLRRISERQFLHGPVHYYDYEEPPGIRWALPDEIVLSKTSNFSIEQEYRFAFSLDHNSFAPYNIDTTIGPKVRKLKKQNNHRILRIGNLRDICEVLNPNEAN
;
A
#
# COMPACT_ATOMS: atom_id res chain seq x y z
N MET A 1 -10.36 -15.28 -5.61
CA MET A 1 -9.98 -14.33 -6.70
C MET A 1 -8.47 -14.40 -6.87
N PRO A 2 -7.91 -14.58 -8.08
CA PRO A 2 -6.46 -14.57 -8.28
C PRO A 2 -5.92 -13.14 -8.17
N ILE A 3 -4.62 -13.03 -7.81
CA ILE A 3 -3.85 -11.78 -7.86
C ILE A 3 -2.61 -11.99 -8.71
N PHE A 4 -2.03 -10.88 -9.20
CA PHE A 4 -0.96 -10.90 -10.18
C PHE A 4 0.27 -10.13 -9.69
N ARG A 5 1.44 -10.70 -9.91
CA ARG A 5 2.72 -10.04 -9.66
C ARG A 5 3.50 -9.91 -10.97
N TYR A 6 3.98 -8.70 -11.25
CA TYR A 6 4.72 -8.33 -12.44
C TYR A 6 6.22 -8.34 -12.14
N PHE A 7 7.01 -9.01 -12.98
CA PHE A 7 8.46 -9.12 -12.85
C PHE A 7 9.16 -8.59 -14.10
N SER A 8 10.11 -7.69 -13.93
CA SER A 8 10.98 -7.18 -14.98
C SER A 8 12.32 -7.92 -15.07
N ASN A 9 12.59 -8.88 -14.16
CA ASN A 9 13.84 -9.60 -14.06
C ASN A 9 13.59 -11.07 -13.68
N GLY A 10 14.16 -12.00 -14.45
CA GLY A 10 14.02 -13.45 -14.26
C GLY A 10 14.60 -13.94 -12.92
N VAL A 11 15.69 -13.37 -12.42
CA VAL A 11 16.27 -13.78 -11.14
C VAL A 11 15.29 -13.55 -9.97
N PHE A 12 14.59 -12.42 -9.98
CA PHE A 12 13.57 -12.16 -8.96
C PHE A 12 12.35 -13.05 -9.11
N LEU A 13 12.01 -13.47 -10.33
CA LEU A 13 10.96 -14.43 -10.58
C LEU A 13 11.31 -15.81 -10.00
N ASP A 14 12.52 -16.30 -10.25
CA ASP A 14 12.97 -17.59 -9.75
C ASP A 14 13.02 -17.61 -8.22
N ASP A 15 13.61 -16.60 -7.60
CA ASP A 15 13.63 -16.45 -6.14
C ASP A 15 12.21 -16.40 -5.54
N PHE A 16 11.28 -15.73 -6.22
CA PHE A 16 9.88 -15.70 -5.79
C PHE A 16 9.24 -17.09 -5.85
N LEU A 17 9.44 -17.83 -6.94
CA LEU A 17 8.81 -19.14 -7.13
C LEU A 17 9.46 -20.23 -6.27
N GLU A 18 10.79 -20.26 -6.17
CA GLU A 18 11.52 -21.36 -5.52
C GLU A 18 11.54 -21.26 -3.99
N ILE A 19 11.73 -20.06 -3.47
CA ILE A 19 11.87 -19.84 -2.04
C ILE A 19 10.84 -18.87 -1.46
N GLY A 20 9.91 -18.37 -2.29
CA GLY A 20 8.89 -17.42 -1.88
C GLY A 20 9.50 -16.12 -1.36
N LEU A 21 10.49 -15.57 -2.07
CA LEU A 21 11.18 -14.36 -1.65
C LEU A 21 10.30 -13.13 -1.84
N LEU A 22 9.90 -12.49 -0.76
CA LEU A 22 9.07 -11.29 -0.77
C LEU A 22 9.86 -10.11 -0.21
N TYR A 23 9.96 -9.02 -0.99
CA TYR A 23 10.53 -7.76 -0.57
C TYR A 23 9.43 -6.80 -0.14
N PHE A 24 9.29 -6.63 1.17
CA PHE A 24 8.40 -5.64 1.75
C PHE A 24 9.17 -4.32 1.94
N ASN A 25 8.75 -3.26 1.27
CA ASN A 25 9.30 -1.93 1.47
C ASN A 25 8.48 -1.16 2.49
N SER A 26 9.13 -0.27 3.27
CA SER A 26 8.41 0.62 4.17
C SER A 26 7.53 1.60 3.38
N LEU A 27 6.41 2.06 3.97
CA LEU A 27 5.58 3.10 3.36
C LEU A 27 6.41 4.35 3.04
N SER A 28 7.33 4.74 3.92
CA SER A 28 8.21 5.89 3.70
C SER A 28 9.17 5.72 2.50
N PHE A 29 9.39 4.49 2.00
CA PHE A 29 10.20 4.26 0.80
C PHE A 29 9.55 4.89 -0.43
N PHE A 30 8.24 4.76 -0.59
CA PHE A 30 7.51 5.21 -1.77
C PHE A 30 7.35 6.74 -1.85
N LEU A 31 7.47 7.44 -0.71
CA LEU A 31 7.38 8.91 -0.65
C LEU A 31 8.49 9.60 -1.46
N ASP A 32 9.64 8.96 -1.60
CA ASP A 32 10.82 9.55 -2.24
C ASP A 32 11.61 8.51 -3.05
N CYS A 33 10.88 7.60 -3.69
CA CYS A 33 11.47 6.66 -4.63
C CYS A 33 12.01 7.40 -5.85
N GLU A 34 13.20 7.04 -6.33
CA GLU A 34 13.80 7.62 -7.54
C GLU A 34 13.05 7.18 -8.80
N ASP A 35 12.43 6.01 -8.75
CA ASP A 35 11.56 5.50 -9.80
C ASP A 35 10.23 6.27 -9.81
N ALA A 36 10.04 7.12 -10.81
CA ALA A 36 8.86 7.95 -10.95
C ALA A 36 7.54 7.14 -11.05
N GLU A 37 7.61 5.91 -11.60
CA GLU A 37 6.45 5.02 -11.74
C GLU A 37 6.00 4.42 -10.40
N ARG A 38 6.90 4.37 -9.40
CA ARG A 38 6.64 3.84 -8.06
C ARG A 38 6.49 4.92 -7.01
N LYS A 39 6.81 6.16 -7.35
CA LYS A 39 6.76 7.27 -6.41
C LYS A 39 5.32 7.67 -6.14
N ASP A 40 4.91 7.56 -4.89
CA ASP A 40 3.65 8.10 -4.39
C ASP A 40 3.91 9.05 -3.21
N PRO A 41 3.78 10.36 -3.38
CA PRO A 41 4.01 11.31 -2.29
C PRO A 41 2.94 11.27 -1.20
N PHE A 42 1.88 10.47 -1.40
CA PHE A 42 0.74 10.32 -0.48
C PHE A 42 0.57 8.88 0.02
N GLU A 43 1.60 8.04 -0.11
CA GLU A 43 1.52 6.61 0.23
C GLU A 43 1.14 6.32 1.69
N ASP A 44 1.46 7.21 2.61
CA ASP A 44 1.21 7.07 4.05
C ASP A 44 0.12 8.01 4.58
N VAL A 45 -0.59 8.70 3.67
CA VAL A 45 -1.51 9.79 4.03
C VAL A 45 -2.74 9.83 3.13
N SER A 46 -3.90 10.03 3.72
CA SER A 46 -5.11 10.42 3.00
C SER A 46 -5.24 11.94 2.97
N VAL A 47 -5.53 12.50 1.78
CA VAL A 47 -5.55 13.94 1.51
C VAL A 47 -6.90 14.39 0.99
N PHE A 48 -7.51 15.35 1.67
CA PHE A 48 -8.68 16.06 1.20
C PHE A 48 -8.28 17.50 0.80
N ALA A 49 -8.33 17.80 -0.47
CA ALA A 49 -7.90 19.07 -1.05
C ALA A 49 -8.97 19.56 -2.05
N PRO A 50 -10.13 20.04 -1.57
CA PRO A 50 -11.19 20.49 -2.45
C PRO A 50 -10.78 21.74 -3.21
N LYS A 51 -11.13 21.84 -4.50
CA LYS A 51 -10.80 22.99 -5.39
C LYS A 51 -11.29 24.33 -4.84
N GLN A 52 -12.36 24.32 -4.04
CA GLN A 52 -12.93 25.53 -3.45
C GLN A 52 -12.29 25.91 -2.11
N GLY A 53 -11.24 25.19 -1.69
CA GLY A 53 -10.63 25.30 -0.36
C GLY A 53 -11.42 24.60 0.73
N LEU A 54 -10.80 24.44 1.89
CA LEU A 54 -11.43 23.83 3.07
C LEU A 54 -12.44 24.81 3.68
N GLU A 55 -13.64 24.29 3.94
CA GLU A 55 -14.66 25.01 4.68
C GLU A 55 -14.76 24.48 6.11
N ILE A 56 -14.52 25.36 7.08
CA ILE A 56 -14.62 25.02 8.51
C ILE A 56 -15.87 25.69 9.10
N ASN A 57 -16.84 24.86 9.48
CA ASN A 57 -18.04 25.29 10.17
C ASN A 57 -17.81 25.27 11.69
N ARG A 58 -17.87 26.43 12.34
CA ARG A 58 -17.92 26.52 13.79
C ARG A 58 -19.37 26.39 14.25
N ASN A 59 -19.64 25.50 15.20
CA ASN A 59 -20.99 25.24 15.71
C ASN A 59 -21.77 26.49 16.21
N ALA A 60 -21.06 27.59 16.47
CA ALA A 60 -21.63 28.86 16.92
C ALA A 60 -21.62 29.99 15.86
N SER A 61 -21.03 29.79 14.70
CA SER A 61 -20.92 30.81 13.66
C SER A 61 -21.73 30.39 12.43
N ARG A 62 -22.57 31.31 11.92
CA ARG A 62 -23.33 31.10 10.68
C ARG A 62 -22.48 31.28 9.40
N ILE A 63 -21.27 31.79 9.55
CA ILE A 63 -20.38 32.07 8.43
C ILE A 63 -19.22 31.05 8.46
N PRO A 64 -19.09 30.17 7.44
CA PRO A 64 -17.98 29.25 7.33
C PRO A 64 -16.66 30.01 7.09
N ILE A 65 -15.60 29.51 7.68
CA ILE A 65 -14.24 29.99 7.38
C ILE A 65 -13.71 29.15 6.21
N ARG A 66 -13.34 29.79 5.12
CA ARG A 66 -12.67 29.16 3.97
C ARG A 66 -11.18 29.34 4.07
N LEU A 67 -10.44 28.25 3.91
CA LEU A 67 -8.99 28.20 3.96
C LEU A 67 -8.47 27.64 2.62
N ASP A 68 -7.49 28.29 2.01
CA ASP A 68 -6.72 27.71 0.91
C ASP A 68 -5.71 26.71 1.49
N SER A 69 -6.22 25.59 1.90
CA SER A 69 -5.51 24.55 2.64
C SER A 69 -6.11 23.17 2.35
N GLN A 70 -5.40 22.12 2.74
CA GLN A 70 -5.86 20.76 2.67
C GLN A 70 -5.95 20.15 4.08
N PHE A 71 -6.82 19.17 4.24
CA PHE A 71 -6.86 18.29 5.42
C PHE A 71 -6.11 17.01 5.09
N THR A 72 -5.28 16.55 6.01
CA THR A 72 -4.54 15.29 5.86
C THR A 72 -4.70 14.43 7.09
N SER A 73 -4.75 13.11 6.88
CA SER A 73 -4.70 12.10 7.91
C SER A 73 -3.60 11.11 7.56
N ALA A 74 -2.56 11.02 8.37
CA ALA A 74 -1.37 10.23 8.11
C ALA A 74 -1.17 9.15 9.17
N VAL A 75 -0.68 7.97 8.77
CA VAL A 75 -0.26 6.95 9.73
C VAL A 75 0.98 7.40 10.49
N LYS A 76 1.07 7.01 11.76
CA LYS A 76 2.28 7.24 12.54
C LYS A 76 3.35 6.22 12.17
N ASN A 77 4.63 6.65 12.20
CA ASN A 77 5.79 5.80 11.96
C ASN A 77 5.74 4.98 10.64
N PRO A 78 5.48 5.58 9.46
CA PRO A 78 5.34 4.87 8.19
C PRO A 78 6.60 4.07 7.81
N HIS A 79 7.77 4.43 8.36
CA HIS A 79 9.03 3.68 8.19
C HIS A 79 9.05 2.32 8.92
N ARG A 80 8.06 2.05 9.78
CA ARG A 80 7.87 0.78 10.51
C ARG A 80 6.72 -0.05 9.97
N ILE A 81 5.98 0.44 8.99
CA ILE A 81 4.93 -0.26 8.26
C ILE A 81 5.51 -0.68 6.91
N PHE A 82 5.43 -1.97 6.61
CA PHE A 82 6.03 -2.58 5.43
C PHE A 82 4.94 -3.14 4.54
N ILE A 83 4.99 -2.83 3.24
CA ILE A 83 4.00 -3.28 2.26
C ILE A 83 4.63 -4.10 1.13
N TYR A 84 3.86 -5.05 0.62
CA TYR A 84 4.12 -5.81 -0.58
C TYR A 84 2.88 -5.73 -1.47
N CYS A 85 3.05 -5.23 -2.70
CA CYS A 85 1.96 -4.93 -3.60
C CYS A 85 1.88 -5.97 -4.72
N THR A 86 0.67 -6.35 -5.06
CA THR A 86 0.27 -7.15 -6.23
C THR A 86 -0.87 -6.42 -6.92
N SER A 87 -1.41 -6.95 -8.01
CA SER A 87 -2.58 -6.39 -8.69
C SER A 87 -3.72 -7.42 -8.71
N ILE A 88 -4.95 -6.98 -8.66
CA ILE A 88 -6.13 -7.84 -8.89
C ILE A 88 -6.44 -8.00 -10.39
N SER A 89 -5.73 -7.27 -11.25
CA SER A 89 -5.94 -7.28 -12.69
C SER A 89 -4.69 -7.73 -13.44
N ARG A 90 -4.89 -8.50 -14.48
CA ARG A 90 -3.91 -8.71 -15.54
C ARG A 90 -4.17 -7.66 -16.64
N SER A 91 -3.16 -6.85 -16.97
CA SER A 91 -3.32 -5.76 -17.92
C SER A 91 -2.03 -5.52 -18.70
N SER A 92 -2.16 -5.32 -20.01
CA SER A 92 -1.06 -4.91 -20.88
C SER A 92 -0.49 -3.54 -20.50
N LEU A 93 -1.33 -2.64 -19.98
CA LEU A 93 -0.90 -1.35 -19.48
C LEU A 93 0.02 -1.50 -18.26
N LEU A 94 -0.29 -2.43 -17.35
CA LEU A 94 0.58 -2.72 -16.20
C LEU A 94 1.86 -3.45 -16.64
N THR A 95 1.77 -4.32 -17.63
CA THR A 95 2.95 -4.95 -18.24
C THR A 95 3.92 -3.90 -18.75
N GLN A 96 3.41 -2.93 -19.48
CA GLN A 96 4.21 -1.82 -20.00
C GLN A 96 4.73 -0.90 -18.88
N LYS A 97 3.85 -0.48 -17.97
CA LYS A 97 4.19 0.39 -16.83
C LYS A 97 5.33 -0.19 -15.98
N PHE A 98 5.29 -1.48 -15.69
CA PHE A 98 6.33 -2.14 -14.89
C PHE A 98 7.46 -2.76 -15.71
N SER A 99 7.47 -2.55 -17.05
CA SER A 99 8.43 -3.19 -17.98
C SER A 99 8.55 -4.70 -17.72
N ALA A 100 7.40 -5.34 -17.49
CA ALA A 100 7.37 -6.73 -17.05
C ALA A 100 7.72 -7.69 -18.18
N THR A 101 8.66 -8.59 -17.93
CA THR A 101 9.03 -9.71 -18.80
C THR A 101 8.29 -11.00 -18.44
N SER A 102 7.70 -11.04 -17.25
CA SER A 102 6.91 -12.17 -16.75
C SER A 102 5.83 -11.71 -15.81
N ILE A 103 4.71 -12.44 -15.79
CA ILE A 103 3.60 -12.20 -14.86
C ILE A 103 3.38 -13.50 -14.09
N VAL A 104 3.24 -13.41 -12.79
CA VAL A 104 2.84 -14.57 -11.96
C VAL A 104 1.41 -14.36 -11.49
N ARG A 105 0.56 -15.35 -11.74
CA ARG A 105 -0.78 -15.46 -11.16
C ARG A 105 -0.69 -16.28 -9.88
N ILE A 106 -1.09 -15.70 -8.77
CA ILE A 106 -1.24 -16.36 -7.49
C ILE A 106 -2.70 -16.83 -7.40
N ASN A 107 -2.92 -18.13 -7.48
CA ASN A 107 -4.24 -18.73 -7.58
C ASN A 107 -4.93 -18.86 -6.21
N ASP A 108 -4.15 -19.11 -5.16
CA ASP A 108 -4.62 -19.32 -3.79
C ASP A 108 -4.07 -18.23 -2.86
N ILE A 109 -4.87 -17.15 -2.68
CA ILE A 109 -4.52 -16.05 -1.78
C ILE A 109 -4.51 -16.50 -0.33
N ASP A 110 -5.42 -17.37 0.08
CA ASP A 110 -5.56 -17.79 1.48
C ASP A 110 -4.31 -18.56 1.91
N GLU A 111 -3.83 -19.46 1.04
CA GLU A 111 -2.58 -20.19 1.29
C GLU A 111 -1.37 -19.25 1.27
N PHE A 112 -1.33 -18.28 0.34
CA PHE A 112 -0.27 -17.27 0.29
C PHE A 112 -0.23 -16.45 1.59
N VAL A 113 -1.38 -15.97 2.07
CA VAL A 113 -1.53 -15.26 3.35
C VAL A 113 -1.11 -16.15 4.53
N ARG A 114 -1.52 -17.42 4.54
CA ARG A 114 -1.16 -18.37 5.59
C ARG A 114 0.36 -18.54 5.69
N ARG A 115 1.05 -18.63 4.56
CA ARG A 115 2.54 -18.74 4.51
C ARG A 115 3.20 -17.45 4.99
N ILE A 116 2.69 -16.28 4.62
CA ILE A 116 3.19 -14.99 5.16
C ILE A 116 3.02 -14.95 6.67
N LYS A 117 1.82 -15.22 7.19
CA LYS A 117 1.51 -15.22 8.62
C LYS A 117 2.43 -16.17 9.40
N LYS A 118 2.67 -17.37 8.87
CA LYS A 118 3.59 -18.34 9.47
C LYS A 118 5.01 -17.78 9.65
N GLN A 119 5.51 -17.01 8.67
CA GLN A 119 6.83 -16.38 8.76
C GLN A 119 6.85 -15.17 9.71
N LEU A 120 5.78 -14.41 9.78
CA LEU A 120 5.65 -13.28 10.68
C LEU A 120 5.54 -13.71 12.14
N ASN A 121 4.80 -14.80 12.41
CA ASN A 121 4.60 -15.38 13.74
C ASN A 121 5.81 -16.18 14.25
N ASN A 122 6.91 -16.24 13.51
CA ASN A 122 8.15 -16.86 13.96
C ASN A 122 8.59 -16.24 15.31
N PRO A 123 8.96 -17.05 16.33
CA PRO A 123 9.36 -16.56 17.66
C PRO A 123 10.44 -15.48 17.65
N LEU A 124 11.29 -15.49 16.62
CA LEU A 124 12.34 -14.45 16.44
C LEU A 124 11.80 -13.09 15.97
N ARG A 125 10.63 -13.07 15.33
CA ARG A 125 10.03 -11.82 14.79
C ARG A 125 8.90 -11.28 15.66
N ARG A 126 8.13 -12.16 16.31
CA ARG A 126 7.04 -11.86 17.25
C ARG A 126 6.02 -10.83 16.73
N ILE A 127 5.70 -10.88 15.44
CA ILE A 127 4.67 -10.01 14.85
C ILE A 127 3.32 -10.70 15.06
N SER A 128 2.42 -10.04 15.78
CA SER A 128 1.08 -10.56 16.06
C SER A 128 0.16 -10.44 14.84
N GLU A 129 -0.93 -11.20 14.83
CA GLU A 129 -1.95 -11.12 13.75
C GLU A 129 -2.55 -9.72 13.61
N ARG A 130 -2.67 -8.96 14.70
CA ARG A 130 -3.16 -7.57 14.68
C ARG A 130 -2.23 -6.59 13.99
N GLN A 131 -0.99 -7.00 13.72
CA GLN A 131 0.02 -6.20 13.03
C GLN A 131 0.12 -6.55 11.55
N PHE A 132 -0.71 -7.47 11.05
CA PHE A 132 -0.74 -7.86 9.64
C PHE A 132 -2.14 -7.63 9.07
N LEU A 133 -2.19 -7.01 7.91
CA LEU A 133 -3.41 -6.78 7.15
C LEU A 133 -3.17 -7.05 5.65
N HIS A 134 -4.22 -7.32 4.91
CA HIS A 134 -4.17 -7.45 3.47
C HIS A 134 -5.55 -7.15 2.86
N GLY A 135 -5.55 -6.69 1.63
CA GLY A 135 -6.79 -6.39 0.94
C GLY A 135 -6.59 -5.60 -0.35
N PRO A 136 -7.65 -5.42 -1.12
CA PRO A 136 -7.63 -4.52 -2.27
C PRO A 136 -7.50 -3.08 -1.80
N VAL A 137 -6.77 -2.28 -2.59
CA VAL A 137 -6.61 -0.84 -2.32
C VAL A 137 -7.89 -0.10 -2.70
N HIS A 138 -8.33 0.77 -1.81
CA HIS A 138 -9.40 1.72 -2.05
C HIS A 138 -8.82 2.98 -2.71
N TYR A 139 -9.34 3.32 -3.88
CA TYR A 139 -8.93 4.53 -4.60
C TYR A 139 -9.93 5.66 -4.34
N TYR A 140 -9.42 6.84 -3.96
CA TYR A 140 -10.22 8.01 -3.61
C TYR A 140 -9.76 9.26 -4.36
N ASP A 141 -10.66 10.23 -4.52
CA ASP A 141 -10.35 11.53 -5.10
C ASP A 141 -10.02 12.57 -4.03
N TYR A 142 -9.15 13.54 -4.35
CA TYR A 142 -8.80 14.64 -3.44
C TYR A 142 -10.00 15.48 -3.00
N GLU A 143 -11.10 15.46 -3.74
CA GLU A 143 -12.34 16.18 -3.42
C GLU A 143 -13.32 15.33 -2.60
N GLU A 144 -13.01 14.05 -2.34
CA GLU A 144 -13.84 13.19 -1.50
C GLU A 144 -13.70 13.59 -0.02
N PRO A 145 -14.81 13.98 0.64
CA PRO A 145 -14.76 14.40 2.03
C PRO A 145 -14.25 13.29 2.96
N PRO A 146 -13.47 13.64 3.99
CA PRO A 146 -12.98 12.67 4.97
C PRO A 146 -14.14 11.92 5.66
N GLY A 147 -14.08 10.59 5.57
CA GLY A 147 -14.98 9.69 6.28
C GLY A 147 -14.30 9.02 7.47
N ILE A 148 -15.01 8.07 8.10
CA ILE A 148 -14.50 7.30 9.25
C ILE A 148 -13.20 6.55 8.91
N ARG A 149 -13.01 6.13 7.66
CA ARG A 149 -11.80 5.45 7.18
C ARG A 149 -10.51 6.24 7.44
N TRP A 150 -10.60 7.57 7.44
CA TRP A 150 -9.47 8.47 7.67
C TRP A 150 -9.00 8.50 9.13
N ALA A 151 -9.76 7.91 10.05
CA ALA A 151 -9.39 7.71 11.44
C ALA A 151 -8.80 6.31 11.71
N LEU A 152 -8.73 5.47 10.68
CA LEU A 152 -8.32 4.07 10.76
C LEU A 152 -7.01 3.88 10.00
N PRO A 153 -5.88 3.64 10.69
CA PRO A 153 -4.57 3.49 10.05
C PRO A 153 -4.51 2.36 9.01
N ASP A 154 -5.19 1.25 9.25
CA ASP A 154 -5.31 0.12 8.32
C ASP A 154 -5.98 0.53 7.01
N GLU A 155 -7.05 1.33 7.08
CA GLU A 155 -7.74 1.87 5.91
C GLU A 155 -6.86 2.87 5.14
N ILE A 156 -6.07 3.72 5.84
CA ILE A 156 -5.12 4.63 5.19
C ILE A 156 -4.05 3.84 4.43
N VAL A 157 -3.50 2.78 5.03
CA VAL A 157 -2.50 1.91 4.41
C VAL A 157 -3.06 1.17 3.19
N LEU A 158 -4.35 0.88 3.17
CA LEU A 158 -5.06 0.27 2.04
C LEU A 158 -5.76 1.30 1.13
N SER A 159 -5.39 2.58 1.22
CA SER A 159 -5.93 3.63 0.34
C SER A 159 -4.85 4.23 -0.55
N LYS A 160 -5.26 4.73 -1.72
CA LYS A 160 -4.40 5.42 -2.68
C LYS A 160 -5.22 6.44 -3.46
N THR A 161 -4.58 7.48 -3.97
CA THR A 161 -5.31 8.44 -4.81
C THR A 161 -5.72 7.81 -6.15
N SER A 162 -6.83 8.25 -6.73
CA SER A 162 -7.42 7.72 -7.97
C SER A 162 -6.47 7.80 -9.18
N ASN A 163 -5.45 8.65 -9.15
CA ASN A 163 -4.39 8.71 -10.16
C ASN A 163 -3.65 7.38 -10.36
N PHE A 164 -3.63 6.53 -9.33
CA PHE A 164 -3.00 5.21 -9.35
C PHE A 164 -3.99 4.06 -9.58
N SER A 165 -5.27 4.35 -9.85
CA SER A 165 -6.34 3.33 -9.96
C SER A 165 -6.08 2.28 -11.04
N ILE A 166 -5.30 2.60 -12.06
CA ILE A 166 -4.87 1.65 -13.10
C ILE A 166 -4.11 0.45 -12.51
N GLU A 167 -3.44 0.61 -11.37
CA GLU A 167 -2.64 -0.42 -10.73
C GLU A 167 -3.49 -1.53 -10.13
N GLN A 168 -4.75 -1.22 -9.79
CA GLN A 168 -5.70 -2.16 -9.18
C GLN A 168 -5.02 -3.02 -8.12
N GLU A 169 -4.36 -2.34 -7.17
CA GLU A 169 -3.50 -3.00 -6.20
C GLU A 169 -4.27 -3.90 -5.22
N TYR A 170 -3.60 -4.98 -4.85
CA TYR A 170 -3.88 -5.76 -3.65
C TYR A 170 -2.63 -5.75 -2.78
N ARG A 171 -2.76 -5.28 -1.55
CA ARG A 171 -1.66 -5.08 -0.61
C ARG A 171 -1.63 -6.13 0.48
N PHE A 172 -0.41 -6.47 0.87
CA PHE A 172 -0.09 -7.15 2.11
C PHE A 172 0.75 -6.19 2.92
N ALA A 173 0.36 -5.91 4.16
CA ALA A 173 1.07 -4.99 5.01
C ALA A 173 1.26 -5.56 6.42
N PHE A 174 2.40 -5.25 7.04
CA PHE A 174 2.63 -5.52 8.45
C PHE A 174 3.42 -4.41 9.10
N SER A 175 3.31 -4.30 10.42
CA SER A 175 4.05 -3.33 11.21
C SER A 175 4.91 -3.99 12.27
N LEU A 176 6.04 -3.33 12.61
CA LEU A 176 6.87 -3.70 13.75
C LEU A 176 6.36 -3.08 15.06
N ASP A 177 5.39 -2.18 15.00
CA ASP A 177 4.77 -1.55 16.17
C ASP A 177 3.41 -2.18 16.44
N HIS A 178 3.18 -2.63 17.66
CA HIS A 178 1.93 -3.30 18.06
C HIS A 178 0.67 -2.46 17.89
N ASN A 179 0.80 -1.13 17.94
CA ASN A 179 -0.32 -0.20 17.89
C ASN A 179 -0.43 0.53 16.54
N SER A 180 0.36 0.16 15.52
CA SER A 180 0.35 0.91 14.23
C SER A 180 -1.03 0.96 13.60
N PHE A 181 -1.79 -0.13 13.69
CA PHE A 181 -3.14 -0.23 13.11
C PHE A 181 -4.25 -0.04 14.16
N ALA A 182 -3.92 0.45 15.36
CA ALA A 182 -4.94 0.79 16.34
C ALA A 182 -5.73 2.02 15.88
N PRO A 183 -7.07 2.04 16.06
CA PRO A 183 -7.89 3.19 15.71
C PRO A 183 -7.34 4.49 16.32
N TYR A 184 -7.42 5.58 15.56
CA TYR A 184 -6.92 6.92 15.93
C TYR A 184 -5.40 7.03 16.13
N ASN A 185 -4.62 6.01 15.80
CA ASN A 185 -3.14 6.11 15.80
C ASN A 185 -2.64 6.81 14.51
N ILE A 186 -3.12 8.02 14.31
CA ILE A 186 -2.89 8.86 13.13
C ILE A 186 -2.40 10.24 13.58
N ASP A 187 -1.79 10.97 12.64
CA ASP A 187 -1.51 12.40 12.73
C ASP A 187 -2.43 13.14 11.75
N THR A 188 -3.23 14.08 12.23
CA THR A 188 -4.08 14.91 11.39
C THR A 188 -3.53 16.32 11.29
N THR A 189 -3.62 16.94 10.10
CA THR A 189 -3.12 18.29 9.88
C THR A 189 -4.02 19.05 8.92
N ILE A 190 -4.18 20.36 9.16
CA ILE A 190 -4.73 21.31 8.21
C ILE A 190 -3.59 22.26 7.82
N GLY A 191 -3.30 22.36 6.54
CA GLY A 191 -2.20 23.22 6.06
C GLY A 191 -2.03 23.18 4.55
N PRO A 192 -1.17 24.07 4.00
CA PRO A 192 -0.99 24.20 2.56
C PRO A 192 -0.16 23.08 1.92
N LYS A 193 0.45 22.20 2.73
CA LYS A 193 1.35 21.14 2.25
C LYS A 193 1.27 19.90 3.13
N VAL A 194 1.44 18.75 2.48
CA VAL A 194 1.64 17.46 3.18
C VAL A 194 2.94 17.50 4.00
N ARG A 195 2.91 16.87 5.16
CA ARG A 195 4.06 16.73 6.04
C ARG A 195 5.24 16.10 5.29
N LYS A 196 6.39 16.78 5.30
CA LYS A 196 7.65 16.15 4.86
C LYS A 196 8.16 15.24 5.97
N LEU A 197 8.09 13.94 5.77
CA LEU A 197 8.71 12.97 6.65
C LEU A 197 10.21 12.84 6.35
N LYS A 198 11.00 12.53 7.38
CA LYS A 198 12.41 12.17 7.18
C LYS A 198 12.47 10.83 6.45
N LYS A 199 13.25 10.80 5.37
CA LYS A 199 13.54 9.59 4.59
C LYS A 199 14.15 8.52 5.50
N GLN A 200 13.46 7.39 5.63
CA GLN A 200 13.99 6.17 6.25
C GLN A 200 13.58 5.00 5.35
N ASN A 201 14.44 4.68 4.39
CA ASN A 201 14.21 3.59 3.47
C ASN A 201 14.59 2.28 4.16
N ASN A 202 13.59 1.61 4.68
CA ASN A 202 13.73 0.29 5.27
C ASN A 202 13.03 -0.74 4.39
N HIS A 203 13.57 -1.94 4.37
CA HIS A 203 12.90 -3.08 3.76
C HIS A 203 12.95 -4.29 4.70
N ARG A 204 12.07 -5.26 4.47
CA ARG A 204 12.03 -6.55 5.13
C ARG A 204 11.88 -7.65 4.09
N ILE A 205 12.66 -8.69 4.26
CA ILE A 205 12.64 -9.86 3.39
C ILE A 205 11.96 -11.00 4.13
N LEU A 206 10.94 -11.59 3.52
CA LEU A 206 10.33 -12.83 3.95
C LEU A 206 10.67 -13.94 2.96
N ARG A 207 10.85 -15.15 3.46
CA ARG A 207 10.94 -16.39 2.65
C ARG A 207 9.82 -17.30 3.10
N ILE A 208 8.81 -17.46 2.24
CA ILE A 208 7.57 -18.17 2.60
C ILE A 208 7.49 -19.60 2.03
N GLY A 209 8.59 -20.05 1.44
CA GLY A 209 8.72 -21.37 0.84
C GLY A 209 8.37 -21.41 -0.64
N ASN A 210 8.49 -22.58 -1.25
CA ASN A 210 8.19 -22.77 -2.67
C ASN A 210 6.73 -22.40 -2.96
N LEU A 211 6.50 -21.66 -4.05
CA LEU A 211 5.19 -21.14 -4.44
C LEU A 211 4.63 -21.77 -5.72
N ARG A 212 5.34 -22.72 -6.34
CA ARG A 212 4.93 -23.34 -7.62
C ARG A 212 3.61 -24.10 -7.51
N ASP A 213 3.23 -24.52 -6.32
CA ASP A 213 1.97 -25.21 -6.04
C ASP A 213 0.73 -24.29 -6.06
N ILE A 214 0.93 -23.00 -5.83
CA ILE A 214 -0.15 -21.99 -5.79
C ILE A 214 -0.02 -20.91 -6.85
N CYS A 215 1.05 -20.93 -7.64
CA CYS A 215 1.37 -19.90 -8.64
C CYS A 215 1.50 -20.48 -10.04
N GLU A 216 1.17 -19.67 -11.04
CA GLU A 216 1.33 -19.93 -12.46
C GLU A 216 2.06 -18.77 -13.12
N VAL A 217 3.07 -19.10 -13.94
CA VAL A 217 3.78 -18.09 -14.75
C VAL A 217 3.03 -17.88 -16.05
N LEU A 218 2.73 -16.63 -16.35
CA LEU A 218 2.01 -16.22 -17.56
C LEU A 218 2.95 -15.43 -18.47
N ASN A 219 2.77 -15.61 -19.76
CA ASN A 219 3.47 -14.80 -20.75
C ASN A 219 2.82 -13.40 -20.82
N PRO A 220 3.59 -12.30 -20.69
CA PRO A 220 3.04 -10.94 -20.78
C PRO A 220 2.37 -10.63 -22.14
N ASN A 221 2.78 -11.33 -23.22
CA ASN A 221 2.30 -11.08 -24.56
C ASN A 221 1.06 -11.91 -24.96
N GLU A 222 0.63 -12.85 -24.11
CA GLU A 222 -0.60 -13.59 -24.35
C GLU A 222 -1.80 -12.76 -23.92
N ALA A 223 -2.69 -12.47 -24.85
CA ALA A 223 -3.96 -11.82 -24.56
C ALA A 223 -4.81 -12.69 -23.60
N ASN A 224 -5.60 -12.03 -22.76
CA ASN A 224 -6.63 -12.70 -21.96
C ASN A 224 -7.71 -13.29 -22.85
#